data_7bcbc42a88b48320ed1b261b0fe1f637
#
_entry.id   7bcbc42a88b48320ed1b261b0fe1f637
#
_cell.length_a   1.000
_cell.length_b   1.000
_cell.length_c   1.000
_cell.angle_alpha   90.00
_cell.angle_beta   90.00
_cell.angle_gamma   90.00
#
_symmetry.space_group_name_H-M   'P 1'
#
loop_
_entity.id
_entity.type
_entity.pdbx_description
1 polymer ?
#
loop_
_entity_poly.entity_id
_entity_poly.type
_entity_poly.pdbx_seq_one_letter_code
_entity_poly.pdbx_strand_id
1 'polypeptide(L)'
;MIDLKKNKAFCIMPFIHIHVTEQNTVKLCCLAEDDVGIKQYNKDFDFATDPDLQQIRAKISAGERIPHCKKCYGYEDGGADSSRLRDTVEWLPRLNLDKIEDLRPNLIYYDIRNDNLCNLACRMCNPQFSSQMAKEYKSIGWNWSMTEARGFGFNSVVEMDTVQKIYVAGGEPSLMPEFRQFLKRAVAAGRTDIDIRMSTNATNLNQEYRELLSHFSNLDIVCSIDGHDQVNRYIRWPADWPTLIENVKELHTITQRISFNVTVSIWNIARLSELIKFFEATFDRPTILLNKVMFPPEQRLETFPFKAVAIADLERIKQSKSYRINRSFRSKVDYLINEVQQSLVDLPALKKFFEYNDALDQSRGVRLADYIPELEHARALIQ
;
A
#
# COMPACT_ATOMS: atom_id res chain seq x y z
N MET A 1 -12.87 25.41 15.86
CA MET A 1 -11.85 24.61 15.15
C MET A 1 -11.25 23.60 16.12
N ILE A 2 -11.20 22.34 15.76
CA ILE A 2 -10.63 21.27 16.59
C ILE A 2 -9.14 21.57 16.82
N ASP A 3 -8.77 21.77 18.07
CA ASP A 3 -7.37 22.01 18.42
C ASP A 3 -6.62 20.66 18.57
N LEU A 4 -6.09 20.17 17.45
CA LEU A 4 -5.29 18.93 17.41
C LEU A 4 -4.01 18.99 18.27
N LYS A 5 -3.58 20.19 18.68
CA LYS A 5 -2.46 20.36 19.61
C LYS A 5 -2.87 20.00 21.04
N LYS A 6 -4.12 20.23 21.39
CA LYS A 6 -4.66 19.87 22.71
C LYS A 6 -5.14 18.43 22.76
N ASN A 7 -5.91 17.98 21.78
CA ASN A 7 -6.34 16.58 21.71
C ASN A 7 -5.38 15.74 20.85
N LYS A 8 -4.43 15.10 21.50
CA LYS A 8 -3.42 14.22 20.86
C LYS A 8 -3.92 12.81 20.55
N ALA A 9 -5.18 12.50 20.81
CA ALA A 9 -5.78 11.19 20.52
C ALA A 9 -6.79 11.23 19.38
N PHE A 10 -7.40 12.39 19.10
CA PHE A 10 -8.47 12.53 18.12
C PHE A 10 -8.02 12.13 16.71
N CYS A 11 -8.85 11.34 16.06
CA CYS A 11 -8.75 10.96 14.64
C CYS A 11 -10.12 11.05 14.00
N ILE A 12 -10.22 11.64 12.82
CA ILE A 12 -11.48 11.77 12.07
C ILE A 12 -11.97 10.43 11.52
N MET A 13 -11.06 9.49 11.23
CA MET A 13 -11.35 8.26 10.51
C MET A 13 -12.46 7.40 11.16
N PRO A 14 -12.52 7.19 12.47
CA PRO A 14 -13.62 6.45 13.10
C PRO A 14 -15.01 7.05 12.91
N PHE A 15 -15.11 8.30 12.43
CA PHE A 15 -16.39 8.98 12.19
C PHE A 15 -16.85 8.93 10.75
N ILE A 16 -15.94 8.67 9.79
CA ILE A 16 -16.25 8.78 8.37
C ILE A 16 -15.80 7.59 7.52
N HIS A 17 -15.02 6.66 8.10
CA HIS A 17 -14.26 5.68 7.34
C HIS A 17 -14.30 4.31 7.96
N ILE A 18 -14.24 3.28 7.10
CA ILE A 18 -13.92 1.90 7.45
C ILE A 18 -12.86 1.34 6.52
N HIS A 19 -12.05 0.41 7.07
CA HIS A 19 -11.19 -0.47 6.29
C HIS A 19 -11.80 -1.88 6.31
N VAL A 20 -12.15 -2.39 5.12
CA VAL A 20 -12.68 -3.75 4.96
C VAL A 20 -11.60 -4.63 4.36
N THR A 21 -11.21 -5.66 5.11
CA THR A 21 -10.14 -6.57 4.75
C THR A 21 -10.60 -7.63 3.73
N GLU A 22 -9.66 -8.33 3.12
CA GLU A 22 -9.91 -9.47 2.22
C GLU A 22 -10.63 -10.65 2.91
N GLN A 23 -10.66 -10.67 4.23
CA GLN A 23 -11.43 -11.64 5.04
C GLN A 23 -12.82 -11.12 5.41
N ASN A 24 -13.22 -9.99 4.84
CA ASN A 24 -14.48 -9.32 5.11
C ASN A 24 -14.62 -8.86 6.58
N THR A 25 -13.53 -8.46 7.20
CA THR A 25 -13.53 -7.90 8.56
C THR A 25 -13.35 -6.39 8.53
N VAL A 26 -13.91 -5.72 9.52
CA VAL A 26 -13.87 -4.24 9.64
C VAL A 26 -12.76 -3.83 10.59
N LYS A 27 -11.94 -2.88 10.17
CA LYS A 27 -10.94 -2.20 11.00
C LYS A 27 -11.16 -0.69 10.95
N LEU A 28 -10.62 0.03 11.93
CA LEU A 28 -10.70 1.49 11.95
C LEU A 28 -9.99 2.14 10.76
N CYS A 29 -8.86 1.60 10.37
CA CYS A 29 -8.10 1.98 9.18
C CYS A 29 -7.04 0.91 8.88
N CYS A 30 -6.36 1.00 7.75
CA CYS A 30 -5.34 0.03 7.34
C CYS A 30 -4.11 -0.02 8.26
N LEU A 31 -3.91 0.97 9.14
CA LEU A 31 -2.82 1.01 10.13
C LEU A 31 -3.24 0.53 11.52
N ALA A 32 -4.53 0.30 11.75
CA ALA A 32 -5.02 -0.14 13.05
C ALA A 32 -4.46 -1.52 13.42
N GLU A 33 -4.12 -1.71 14.70
CA GLU A 33 -3.69 -3.02 15.21
C GLU A 33 -4.84 -4.05 15.08
N ASP A 34 -4.47 -5.30 14.80
CA ASP A 34 -5.45 -6.34 14.43
C ASP A 34 -6.20 -6.95 15.61
N ASP A 35 -5.69 -6.77 16.80
CA ASP A 35 -6.10 -7.48 18.02
C ASP A 35 -7.36 -6.94 18.71
N VAL A 36 -8.06 -5.97 18.12
CA VAL A 36 -9.22 -5.36 18.79
C VAL A 36 -10.40 -5.14 17.84
N GLY A 37 -11.52 -5.79 18.17
CA GLY A 37 -12.84 -5.44 17.65
C GLY A 37 -13.06 -5.74 16.17
N ILE A 38 -12.45 -6.80 15.63
CA ILE A 38 -12.67 -7.23 14.26
C ILE A 38 -14.10 -7.79 14.13
N LYS A 39 -14.93 -7.11 13.35
CA LYS A 39 -16.29 -7.55 13.05
C LYS A 39 -16.41 -7.93 11.59
N GLN A 40 -17.30 -8.86 11.29
CA GLN A 40 -17.65 -9.18 9.91
C GLN A 40 -18.43 -8.01 9.30
N TYR A 41 -17.97 -7.55 8.12
CA TYR A 41 -18.69 -6.55 7.35
C TYR A 41 -19.83 -7.24 6.59
N ASN A 42 -21.06 -6.93 6.99
CA ASN A 42 -22.28 -7.48 6.40
C ASN A 42 -23.40 -6.44 6.49
N LYS A 43 -24.57 -6.78 5.97
CA LYS A 43 -25.75 -5.91 5.95
C LYS A 43 -26.27 -5.50 7.35
N ASP A 44 -25.89 -6.25 8.38
CA ASP A 44 -26.33 -5.99 9.77
C ASP A 44 -25.32 -5.08 10.52
N PHE A 45 -24.17 -4.75 9.89
CA PHE A 45 -23.20 -3.84 10.46
C PHE A 45 -23.65 -2.39 10.26
N ASP A 46 -24.00 -1.72 11.34
CA ASP A 46 -24.33 -0.29 11.33
C ASP A 46 -23.15 0.53 11.87
N PHE A 47 -22.53 1.27 10.96
CA PHE A 47 -21.38 2.11 11.26
C PHE A 47 -21.67 3.17 12.34
N ALA A 48 -22.88 3.72 12.38
CA ALA A 48 -23.24 4.79 13.31
C ALA A 48 -23.47 4.26 14.73
N THR A 49 -24.13 3.12 14.84
CA THR A 49 -24.64 2.58 16.12
C THR A 49 -23.80 1.42 16.68
N ASP A 50 -22.78 0.94 15.95
CA ASP A 50 -21.91 -0.12 16.45
C ASP A 50 -21.29 0.24 17.81
N PRO A 51 -21.47 -0.60 18.86
CA PRO A 51 -21.08 -0.25 20.23
C PRO A 51 -19.57 -0.03 20.40
N ASP A 52 -18.73 -0.80 19.70
CA ASP A 52 -17.27 -0.68 19.80
C ASP A 52 -16.81 0.61 19.14
N LEU A 53 -17.37 0.94 17.97
CA LEU A 53 -17.08 2.22 17.30
C LEU A 53 -17.56 3.41 18.13
N GLN A 54 -18.72 3.30 18.81
CA GLN A 54 -19.20 4.35 19.72
C GLN A 54 -18.24 4.56 20.89
N GLN A 55 -17.77 3.48 21.52
CA GLN A 55 -16.80 3.55 22.62
C GLN A 55 -15.47 4.17 22.15
N ILE A 56 -14.98 3.76 20.98
CA ILE A 56 -13.75 4.29 20.39
C ILE A 56 -13.89 5.79 20.13
N ARG A 57 -14.99 6.22 19.51
CA ARG A 57 -15.29 7.64 19.24
C ARG A 57 -15.32 8.46 20.51
N ALA A 58 -15.98 7.96 21.56
CA ALA A 58 -16.05 8.62 22.86
C ALA A 58 -14.66 8.82 23.48
N LYS A 59 -13.82 7.77 23.50
CA LYS A 59 -12.47 7.82 24.04
C LYS A 59 -11.58 8.83 23.32
N ILE A 60 -11.49 8.74 21.98
CA ILE A 60 -10.63 9.64 21.21
C ILE A 60 -11.11 11.11 21.25
N SER A 61 -12.43 11.33 21.34
CA SER A 61 -12.99 12.68 21.53
C SER A 61 -12.63 13.26 22.90
N ALA A 62 -12.61 12.43 23.93
CA ALA A 62 -12.14 12.82 25.28
C ALA A 62 -10.62 12.99 25.37
N GLY A 63 -9.86 12.73 24.31
CA GLY A 63 -8.39 12.83 24.32
C GLY A 63 -7.68 11.59 24.86
N GLU A 64 -8.40 10.47 25.00
CA GLU A 64 -7.85 9.19 25.44
C GLU A 64 -7.22 8.43 24.27
N ARG A 65 -5.94 8.10 24.38
CA ARG A 65 -5.24 7.26 23.40
C ARG A 65 -5.73 5.82 23.46
N ILE A 66 -5.99 5.23 22.30
CA ILE A 66 -6.46 3.85 22.17
C ILE A 66 -5.40 2.94 21.55
N PRO A 67 -5.34 1.65 21.94
CA PRO A 67 -4.33 0.70 21.43
C PRO A 67 -4.31 0.59 19.91
N HIS A 68 -5.47 0.62 19.26
CA HIS A 68 -5.62 0.55 17.79
C HIS A 68 -4.76 1.55 17.01
N CYS A 69 -4.51 2.74 17.59
CA CYS A 69 -3.80 3.84 16.95
C CYS A 69 -2.32 3.93 17.37
N LYS A 70 -1.78 2.90 18.00
CA LYS A 70 -0.39 2.84 18.51
C LYS A 70 0.65 3.25 17.48
N LYS A 71 0.51 2.84 16.23
CA LYS A 71 1.43 3.21 15.14
C LYS A 71 1.47 4.72 14.90
N CYS A 72 0.29 5.36 14.81
CA CYS A 72 0.21 6.81 14.60
C CYS A 72 0.80 7.58 15.78
N TYR A 73 0.44 7.18 16.99
CA TYR A 73 0.97 7.80 18.21
C TYR A 73 2.50 7.64 18.30
N GLY A 74 3.04 6.47 17.93
CA GLY A 74 4.49 6.24 17.93
C GLY A 74 5.23 7.15 16.95
N TYR A 75 4.68 7.39 15.76
CA TYR A 75 5.26 8.37 14.83
C TYR A 75 5.27 9.78 15.40
N GLU A 76 4.16 10.20 16.01
CA GLU A 76 4.02 11.53 16.60
C GLU A 76 4.91 11.73 17.83
N ASP A 77 5.02 10.73 18.68
CA ASP A 77 5.91 10.74 19.84
C ASP A 77 7.39 10.80 19.42
N GLY A 78 7.72 10.23 18.24
CA GLY A 78 9.03 10.36 17.59
C GLY A 78 9.22 11.65 16.79
N GLY A 79 8.26 12.58 16.82
CA GLY A 79 8.34 13.87 16.12
C GLY A 79 8.02 13.82 14.62
N ALA A 80 7.45 12.72 14.13
CA ALA A 80 7.05 12.56 12.73
C ALA A 80 5.53 12.75 12.52
N ASP A 81 5.14 13.15 11.30
CA ASP A 81 3.73 13.23 10.93
C ASP A 81 3.11 11.84 10.79
N SER A 82 1.90 11.68 11.32
CA SER A 82 1.12 10.45 11.22
C SER A 82 -0.01 10.55 10.19
N SER A 83 -0.55 9.38 9.76
CA SER A 83 -1.77 9.35 8.95
C SER A 83 -2.95 9.94 9.70
N ARG A 84 -3.06 9.72 11.01
CA ARG A 84 -4.09 10.32 11.85
C ARG A 84 -4.17 11.85 11.70
N LEU A 85 -3.03 12.51 11.74
CA LEU A 85 -2.97 13.98 11.60
C LEU A 85 -3.27 14.41 10.17
N ARG A 86 -2.65 13.77 9.18
CA ARG A 86 -2.88 14.09 7.77
C ARG A 86 -4.34 13.93 7.36
N ASP A 87 -4.93 12.78 7.67
CA ASP A 87 -6.32 12.48 7.31
C ASP A 87 -7.28 13.42 8.04
N THR A 88 -7.02 13.74 9.31
CA THR A 88 -7.85 14.69 10.05
C THR A 88 -7.79 16.09 9.43
N VAL A 89 -6.60 16.57 9.06
CA VAL A 89 -6.42 17.88 8.41
C VAL A 89 -7.06 17.91 7.02
N GLU A 90 -7.01 16.81 6.27
CA GLU A 90 -7.64 16.69 4.94
C GLU A 90 -9.17 16.75 5.03
N TRP A 91 -9.76 16.03 6.01
CA TRP A 91 -11.21 15.82 6.04
C TRP A 91 -12.00 16.87 6.81
N LEU A 92 -11.44 17.46 7.87
CA LEU A 92 -12.16 18.46 8.67
C LEU A 92 -12.75 19.62 7.84
N PRO A 93 -12.02 20.22 6.89
CA PRO A 93 -12.57 21.29 6.06
C PRO A 93 -13.73 20.82 5.14
N ARG A 94 -13.69 19.55 4.70
CA ARG A 94 -14.71 18.97 3.82
C ARG A 94 -16.05 18.77 4.54
N LEU A 95 -16.02 18.59 5.87
CA LEU A 95 -17.21 18.34 6.67
C LEU A 95 -17.90 19.61 7.16
N ASN A 96 -17.34 20.80 6.88
CA ASN A 96 -17.89 22.09 7.29
C ASN A 96 -18.31 22.16 8.77
N LEU A 97 -17.49 21.59 9.66
CA LEU A 97 -17.79 21.51 11.08
C LEU A 97 -17.13 22.68 11.83
N ASP A 98 -17.91 23.39 12.63
CA ASP A 98 -17.41 24.43 13.52
C ASP A 98 -16.74 23.84 14.77
N LYS A 99 -17.30 22.76 15.29
CA LYS A 99 -16.84 22.10 16.54
C LYS A 99 -16.83 20.56 16.38
N ILE A 100 -15.97 19.92 17.16
CA ILE A 100 -15.89 18.44 17.26
C ILE A 100 -17.23 17.85 17.75
N GLU A 101 -17.89 18.54 18.66
CA GLU A 101 -19.15 18.10 19.26
C GLU A 101 -20.28 17.95 18.25
N ASP A 102 -20.18 18.63 17.10
CA ASP A 102 -21.14 18.55 16.01
C ASP A 102 -20.88 17.36 15.08
N LEU A 103 -19.71 16.73 15.20
CA LEU A 103 -19.34 15.58 14.38
C LEU A 103 -20.24 14.38 14.70
N ARG A 104 -20.91 13.87 13.68
CA ARG A 104 -21.73 12.65 13.75
C ARG A 104 -21.11 11.57 12.86
N PRO A 105 -21.23 10.29 13.25
CA PRO A 105 -20.80 9.19 12.40
C PRO A 105 -21.55 9.23 11.07
N ASN A 106 -20.79 9.28 9.98
CA ASN A 106 -21.32 9.24 8.61
C ASN A 106 -20.31 8.52 7.72
N LEU A 107 -20.63 7.32 7.30
CA LEU A 107 -19.73 6.50 6.48
C LEU A 107 -19.71 7.01 5.04
N ILE A 108 -18.65 7.74 4.70
CA ILE A 108 -18.46 8.37 3.39
C ILE A 108 -17.16 7.98 2.71
N TYR A 109 -16.27 7.31 3.43
CA TYR A 109 -14.98 6.86 2.91
C TYR A 109 -14.77 5.36 3.19
N TYR A 110 -14.56 4.59 2.14
CA TYR A 110 -14.35 3.15 2.18
C TYR A 110 -12.95 2.80 1.71
N ASP A 111 -12.15 2.10 2.54
CA ASP A 111 -10.90 1.43 2.16
C ASP A 111 -11.19 -0.07 2.03
N ILE A 112 -11.15 -0.59 0.80
CA ILE A 112 -11.68 -1.91 0.48
C ILE A 112 -10.61 -2.82 -0.10
N ARG A 113 -10.51 -4.04 0.46
CA ARG A 113 -9.61 -5.10 0.03
C ARG A 113 -10.37 -6.43 -0.01
N ASN A 114 -11.38 -6.48 -0.85
CA ASN A 114 -12.35 -7.58 -0.84
C ASN A 114 -11.93 -8.83 -1.62
N ASP A 115 -10.79 -8.80 -2.30
CA ASP A 115 -10.36 -9.91 -3.16
C ASP A 115 -8.82 -10.02 -3.20
N ASN A 116 -8.31 -11.24 -3.44
CA ASN A 116 -6.91 -11.49 -3.72
C ASN A 116 -6.62 -11.76 -5.21
N LEU A 117 -7.61 -11.56 -6.09
CA LEU A 117 -7.44 -11.77 -7.53
C LEU A 117 -6.32 -10.88 -8.06
N CYS A 118 -5.24 -11.50 -8.54
CA CYS A 118 -4.06 -10.82 -9.05
C CYS A 118 -3.46 -11.61 -10.19
N ASN A 119 -2.86 -10.93 -11.16
CA ASN A 119 -2.12 -11.55 -12.26
C ASN A 119 -0.62 -11.66 -12.02
N LEU A 120 -0.12 -11.14 -10.88
CA LEU A 120 1.29 -11.22 -10.49
C LEU A 120 1.50 -12.07 -9.23
N ALA A 121 2.66 -12.72 -9.17
CA ALA A 121 3.19 -13.43 -8.02
C ALA A 121 4.44 -12.71 -7.49
N CYS A 122 4.27 -11.49 -6.96
CA CYS A 122 5.39 -10.69 -6.45
C CYS A 122 6.09 -11.39 -5.28
N ARG A 123 7.45 -11.36 -5.24
CA ARG A 123 8.24 -12.07 -4.23
C ARG A 123 7.97 -11.63 -2.78
N MET A 124 7.60 -10.35 -2.57
CA MET A 124 7.22 -9.85 -1.25
C MET A 124 5.74 -10.03 -0.92
N CYS A 125 4.96 -10.63 -1.82
CA CYS A 125 3.53 -10.87 -1.61
C CYS A 125 3.30 -12.26 -1.00
N ASN A 126 2.07 -12.52 -0.58
CA ASN A 126 1.65 -13.79 -0.01
C ASN A 126 0.30 -14.24 -0.59
N PRO A 127 -0.13 -15.49 -0.34
CA PRO A 127 -1.40 -16.04 -0.82
C PRO A 127 -2.65 -15.26 -0.43
N GLN A 128 -2.62 -14.53 0.69
CA GLN A 128 -3.76 -13.72 1.15
C GLN A 128 -4.05 -12.56 0.20
N PHE A 129 -3.01 -11.98 -0.42
CA PHE A 129 -3.11 -10.81 -1.29
C PHE A 129 -2.85 -11.09 -2.77
N SER A 130 -2.52 -12.35 -3.14
CA SER A 130 -2.33 -12.73 -4.54
C SER A 130 -2.77 -14.16 -4.81
N SER A 131 -3.77 -14.30 -5.67
CA SER A 131 -4.23 -15.60 -6.17
C SER A 131 -3.15 -16.35 -6.95
N GLN A 132 -2.20 -15.65 -7.58
CA GLN A 132 -1.07 -16.29 -8.26
C GLN A 132 -0.04 -16.82 -7.24
N MET A 133 0.25 -16.06 -6.18
CA MET A 133 1.08 -16.58 -5.08
C MET A 133 0.43 -17.79 -4.40
N ALA A 134 -0.90 -17.79 -4.23
CA ALA A 134 -1.61 -18.93 -3.68
C ALA A 134 -1.43 -20.19 -4.55
N LYS A 135 -1.53 -20.04 -5.88
CA LYS A 135 -1.28 -21.14 -6.83
C LYS A 135 0.18 -21.61 -6.79
N GLU A 136 1.13 -20.69 -6.74
CA GLU A 136 2.54 -21.01 -6.72
C GLU A 136 2.93 -21.72 -5.42
N TYR A 137 2.50 -21.22 -4.25
CA TYR A 137 2.73 -21.91 -2.96
C TYR A 137 2.23 -23.35 -2.98
N LYS A 138 1.01 -23.56 -3.50
CA LYS A 138 0.45 -24.90 -3.67
C LYS A 138 1.31 -25.77 -4.58
N SER A 139 1.83 -25.23 -5.69
CA SER A 139 2.63 -25.98 -6.67
C SER A 139 3.98 -26.41 -6.13
N ILE A 140 4.59 -25.63 -5.23
CA ILE A 140 5.88 -25.95 -4.58
C ILE A 140 5.70 -26.66 -3.21
N GLY A 141 4.47 -27.03 -2.85
CA GLY A 141 4.17 -27.78 -1.62
C GLY A 141 4.22 -26.94 -0.34
N TRP A 142 4.14 -25.63 -0.44
CA TRP A 142 4.09 -24.77 0.73
C TRP A 142 2.68 -24.62 1.26
N ASN A 143 2.53 -24.77 2.57
CA ASN A 143 1.27 -24.55 3.26
C ASN A 143 1.17 -23.09 3.70
N TRP A 144 0.03 -22.46 3.39
CA TRP A 144 -0.33 -21.17 3.91
C TRP A 144 -1.51 -21.35 4.87
N SER A 145 -1.31 -20.99 6.13
CA SER A 145 -2.27 -21.26 7.20
C SER A 145 -3.42 -20.24 7.30
N MET A 146 -3.37 -19.16 6.52
CA MET A 146 -4.43 -18.16 6.54
C MET A 146 -5.60 -18.54 5.65
N THR A 147 -6.81 -18.17 6.07
CA THR A 147 -8.04 -18.38 5.30
C THR A 147 -7.94 -17.69 3.94
N GLU A 148 -8.47 -18.34 2.90
CA GLU A 148 -8.60 -17.73 1.57
C GLU A 148 -9.41 -16.43 1.67
N ALA A 149 -9.06 -15.46 0.79
CA ALA A 149 -9.81 -14.22 0.68
C ALA A 149 -11.29 -14.57 0.35
N ARG A 150 -12.19 -14.00 1.10
CA ARG A 150 -13.63 -14.16 0.89
C ARG A 150 -14.15 -12.88 0.27
N GLY A 151 -14.29 -12.87 -1.07
CA GLY A 151 -15.00 -11.79 -1.72
C GLY A 151 -16.34 -11.52 -1.03
N PHE A 152 -16.66 -10.28 -0.83
CA PHE A 152 -17.97 -9.86 -0.30
C PHE A 152 -18.69 -8.99 -1.33
N GLY A 153 -19.99 -8.87 -1.17
CA GLY A 153 -20.82 -8.04 -2.05
C GLY A 153 -20.56 -6.53 -1.85
N PHE A 154 -19.38 -6.09 -2.21
CA PHE A 154 -18.94 -4.69 -2.13
C PHE A 154 -19.99 -3.71 -2.66
N ASN A 155 -20.59 -4.05 -3.81
CA ASN A 155 -21.64 -3.23 -4.43
C ASN A 155 -22.96 -3.19 -3.65
N SER A 156 -23.17 -4.09 -2.71
CA SER A 156 -24.38 -4.13 -1.86
C SER A 156 -24.20 -3.37 -0.55
N VAL A 157 -22.97 -2.97 -0.22
CA VAL A 157 -22.66 -2.34 1.07
C VAL A 157 -22.10 -0.93 0.95
N VAL A 158 -21.67 -0.51 -0.25
CA VAL A 158 -21.29 0.89 -0.51
C VAL A 158 -22.52 1.69 -0.89
N GLU A 159 -22.86 2.66 -0.03
CA GLU A 159 -23.99 3.56 -0.25
C GLU A 159 -23.64 4.60 -1.31
N MET A 160 -24.21 4.44 -2.51
CA MET A 160 -23.91 5.29 -3.67
C MET A 160 -24.25 6.76 -3.45
N ASP A 161 -25.29 7.05 -2.69
CA ASP A 161 -25.75 8.42 -2.46
C ASP A 161 -24.85 9.21 -1.50
N THR A 162 -24.17 8.51 -0.58
CA THR A 162 -23.37 9.15 0.48
C THR A 162 -21.86 9.02 0.29
N VAL A 163 -21.40 8.03 -0.47
CA VAL A 163 -19.95 7.81 -0.67
C VAL A 163 -19.27 9.02 -1.31
N GLN A 164 -18.18 9.47 -0.70
CA GLN A 164 -17.34 10.56 -1.20
C GLN A 164 -15.96 10.07 -1.63
N LYS A 165 -15.44 9.01 -1.00
CA LYS A 165 -14.13 8.47 -1.33
C LYS A 165 -14.10 6.96 -1.22
N ILE A 166 -13.43 6.33 -2.18
CA ILE A 166 -13.09 4.91 -2.14
C ILE A 166 -11.59 4.75 -2.35
N TYR A 167 -10.96 3.96 -1.49
CA TYR A 167 -9.63 3.43 -1.71
C TYR A 167 -9.71 1.93 -1.95
N VAL A 168 -9.24 1.49 -3.10
CA VAL A 168 -9.22 0.07 -3.49
C VAL A 168 -7.79 -0.43 -3.58
N ALA A 169 -7.52 -1.53 -2.87
CA ALA A 169 -6.28 -2.28 -2.92
C ALA A 169 -6.60 -3.77 -2.70
N GLY A 170 -5.60 -4.60 -2.53
CA GLY A 170 -5.79 -6.05 -2.33
C GLY A 170 -5.00 -6.80 -3.37
N GLY A 171 -5.61 -7.66 -4.20
CA GLY A 171 -4.97 -8.26 -5.37
C GLY A 171 -4.62 -7.20 -6.41
N GLU A 172 -5.29 -7.21 -7.53
CA GLU A 172 -5.17 -6.17 -8.56
C GLU A 172 -6.55 -5.56 -8.86
N PRO A 173 -6.80 -4.28 -8.55
CA PRO A 173 -8.10 -3.64 -8.73
C PRO A 173 -8.67 -3.73 -10.16
N SER A 174 -7.81 -3.66 -11.18
CA SER A 174 -8.23 -3.77 -12.57
C SER A 174 -8.83 -5.14 -12.95
N LEU A 175 -8.58 -6.16 -12.13
CA LEU A 175 -9.10 -7.51 -12.30
C LEU A 175 -10.34 -7.80 -11.43
N MET A 176 -10.66 -6.95 -10.45
CA MET A 176 -11.75 -7.16 -9.50
C MET A 176 -13.12 -6.89 -10.15
N PRO A 177 -14.00 -7.89 -10.33
CA PRO A 177 -15.30 -7.68 -10.95
C PRO A 177 -16.18 -6.71 -10.17
N GLU A 178 -16.17 -6.80 -8.84
CA GLU A 178 -16.96 -5.94 -7.95
C GLU A 178 -16.56 -4.46 -8.06
N PHE A 179 -15.25 -4.16 -8.17
CA PHE A 179 -14.80 -2.79 -8.36
C PHE A 179 -15.19 -2.24 -9.73
N ARG A 180 -15.06 -3.03 -10.78
CA ARG A 180 -15.51 -2.65 -12.13
C ARG A 180 -17.01 -2.39 -12.16
N GLN A 181 -17.81 -3.23 -11.49
CA GLN A 181 -19.25 -3.04 -11.38
C GLN A 181 -19.58 -1.76 -10.61
N PHE A 182 -18.84 -1.46 -9.53
CA PHE A 182 -18.99 -0.19 -8.81
C PHE A 182 -18.75 1.02 -9.72
N LEU A 183 -17.66 1.03 -10.49
CA LEU A 183 -17.37 2.11 -11.44
C LEU A 183 -18.51 2.32 -12.44
N LYS A 184 -19.05 1.23 -13.03
CA LYS A 184 -20.21 1.27 -13.94
C LYS A 184 -21.44 1.89 -13.27
N ARG A 185 -21.75 1.46 -12.05
CA ARG A 185 -22.87 2.01 -11.27
C ARG A 185 -22.69 3.49 -10.96
N ALA A 186 -21.49 3.90 -10.55
CA ALA A 186 -21.19 5.28 -10.25
C ALA A 186 -21.36 6.18 -11.48
N VAL A 187 -20.85 5.75 -12.64
CA VAL A 187 -21.05 6.46 -13.92
C VAL A 187 -22.54 6.55 -14.28
N ALA A 188 -23.28 5.44 -14.19
CA ALA A 188 -24.71 5.40 -14.49
C ALA A 188 -25.56 6.29 -13.54
N ALA A 189 -25.12 6.42 -12.28
CA ALA A 189 -25.75 7.29 -11.29
C ALA A 189 -25.30 8.77 -11.37
N GLY A 190 -24.40 9.13 -12.30
CA GLY A 190 -23.82 10.48 -12.40
C GLY A 190 -22.87 10.84 -11.25
N ARG A 191 -22.42 9.87 -10.45
CA ARG A 191 -21.54 10.04 -9.30
C ARG A 191 -20.05 9.96 -9.69
N THR A 192 -19.68 10.74 -10.68
CA THR A 192 -18.28 10.87 -11.13
C THR A 192 -17.45 11.85 -10.30
N ASP A 193 -18.08 12.45 -9.29
CA ASP A 193 -17.50 13.29 -8.25
C ASP A 193 -16.74 12.50 -7.17
N ILE A 194 -17.01 11.20 -7.03
CA ILE A 194 -16.40 10.35 -6.02
C ILE A 194 -14.87 10.34 -6.17
N ASP A 195 -14.16 10.62 -5.06
CA ASP A 195 -12.71 10.47 -5.00
C ASP A 195 -12.33 8.99 -5.09
N ILE A 196 -11.70 8.56 -6.17
CA ILE A 196 -11.23 7.19 -6.33
C ILE A 196 -9.72 7.17 -6.14
N ARG A 197 -9.27 6.44 -5.14
CA ARG A 197 -7.88 6.07 -4.97
C ARG A 197 -7.71 4.58 -5.19
N MET A 198 -6.69 4.17 -5.96
CA MET A 198 -6.39 2.75 -6.13
C MET A 198 -4.89 2.48 -6.14
N SER A 199 -4.49 1.33 -5.56
CA SER A 199 -3.15 0.80 -5.73
C SER A 199 -3.17 -0.30 -6.77
N THR A 200 -2.40 -0.15 -7.84
CA THR A 200 -2.37 -1.08 -8.97
C THR A 200 -0.94 -1.51 -9.31
N ASN A 201 -0.79 -2.71 -9.85
CA ASN A 201 0.46 -3.14 -10.46
C ASN A 201 0.64 -2.58 -11.89
N ALA A 202 -0.37 -1.89 -12.42
CA ALA A 202 -0.42 -1.24 -13.72
C ALA A 202 -0.13 -2.16 -14.95
N THR A 203 -0.22 -3.49 -14.79
CA THR A 203 0.04 -4.43 -15.90
C THR A 203 -1.22 -4.82 -16.69
N ASN A 204 -2.40 -4.41 -16.23
CA ASN A 204 -3.68 -4.71 -16.87
C ASN A 204 -4.53 -3.45 -17.00
N LEU A 205 -4.43 -2.80 -18.15
CA LEU A 205 -5.20 -1.60 -18.49
C LEU A 205 -5.88 -1.82 -19.86
N ASN A 206 -7.03 -2.53 -19.84
CA ASN A 206 -7.81 -2.68 -21.06
C ASN A 206 -8.65 -1.43 -21.37
N GLN A 207 -9.11 -1.32 -22.61
CA GLN A 207 -9.84 -0.17 -23.10
C GLN A 207 -11.09 0.14 -22.25
N GLU A 208 -11.91 -0.85 -21.94
CA GLU A 208 -13.11 -0.66 -21.11
C GLU A 208 -12.79 -0.05 -19.74
N TYR A 209 -11.74 -0.58 -19.08
CA TYR A 209 -11.36 -0.11 -17.76
C TYR A 209 -10.81 1.32 -17.80
N ARG A 210 -10.03 1.65 -18.83
CA ARG A 210 -9.52 3.00 -19.08
C ARG A 210 -10.66 3.98 -19.32
N GLU A 211 -11.63 3.63 -20.15
CA GLU A 211 -12.83 4.44 -20.42
C GLU A 211 -13.63 4.70 -19.14
N LEU A 212 -13.84 3.67 -18.32
CA LEU A 212 -14.52 3.83 -17.03
C LEU A 212 -13.78 4.80 -16.10
N LEU A 213 -12.45 4.68 -15.99
CA LEU A 213 -11.65 5.56 -15.14
C LEU A 213 -11.69 7.01 -15.62
N SER A 214 -11.75 7.26 -16.92
CA SER A 214 -11.75 8.62 -17.50
C SER A 214 -12.98 9.46 -17.16
N HIS A 215 -14.06 8.84 -16.67
CA HIS A 215 -15.23 9.56 -16.20
C HIS A 215 -15.00 10.28 -14.86
N PHE A 216 -14.03 9.86 -14.05
CA PHE A 216 -13.84 10.37 -12.69
C PHE A 216 -12.86 11.54 -12.66
N SER A 217 -13.30 12.70 -12.16
CA SER A 217 -12.48 13.90 -12.04
C SER A 217 -11.43 13.82 -10.93
N ASN A 218 -11.69 13.01 -9.89
CA ASN A 218 -10.86 12.87 -8.71
C ASN A 218 -10.24 11.46 -8.62
N LEU A 219 -9.37 11.14 -9.57
CA LEU A 219 -8.71 9.84 -9.66
C LEU A 219 -7.25 9.94 -9.17
N ASP A 220 -6.91 9.20 -8.12
CA ASP A 220 -5.57 9.10 -7.51
C ASP A 220 -5.05 7.67 -7.66
N ILE A 221 -4.03 7.48 -8.49
CA ILE A 221 -3.49 6.17 -8.84
C ILE A 221 -2.12 5.98 -8.22
N VAL A 222 -1.94 4.88 -7.50
CA VAL A 222 -0.69 4.48 -6.89
C VAL A 222 -0.14 3.28 -7.65
N CYS A 223 0.81 3.50 -8.55
CA CYS A 223 1.46 2.45 -9.34
C CYS A 223 2.57 1.79 -8.52
N SER A 224 2.49 0.48 -8.37
CA SER A 224 3.43 -0.32 -7.59
C SER A 224 4.57 -0.82 -8.48
N ILE A 225 5.79 -0.25 -8.32
CA ILE A 225 6.98 -0.56 -9.11
C ILE A 225 8.18 -0.64 -8.19
N ASP A 226 8.90 -1.78 -8.14
CA ASP A 226 9.94 -2.04 -7.13
C ASP A 226 11.36 -2.16 -7.70
N GLY A 227 11.53 -2.03 -8.99
CA GLY A 227 12.83 -2.08 -9.67
C GLY A 227 12.75 -1.51 -11.08
N HIS A 228 13.89 -1.33 -11.71
CA HIS A 228 13.95 -0.94 -13.10
C HIS A 228 14.02 -2.19 -14.00
N ASP A 229 13.22 -2.22 -15.06
CA ASP A 229 13.20 -3.25 -16.11
C ASP A 229 13.19 -4.70 -15.55
N GLN A 230 14.20 -5.49 -15.84
CA GLN A 230 14.27 -6.91 -15.47
C GLN A 230 14.28 -7.12 -13.94
N VAL A 231 14.82 -6.18 -13.18
CA VAL A 231 14.75 -6.23 -11.71
C VAL A 231 13.29 -6.15 -11.25
N ASN A 232 12.48 -5.27 -11.86
CA ASN A 232 11.05 -5.21 -11.55
C ASN A 232 10.34 -6.52 -11.91
N ARG A 233 10.62 -7.09 -13.09
CA ARG A 233 10.06 -8.39 -13.50
C ARG A 233 10.43 -9.50 -12.52
N TYR A 234 11.66 -9.55 -12.04
CA TYR A 234 12.12 -10.53 -11.07
C TYR A 234 11.40 -10.40 -9.71
N ILE A 235 11.25 -9.18 -9.23
CA ILE A 235 10.58 -8.89 -7.96
C ILE A 235 9.07 -9.07 -8.09
N ARG A 236 8.47 -8.50 -9.14
CA ARG A 236 7.01 -8.52 -9.43
C ARG A 236 6.67 -9.49 -10.56
N TRP A 237 7.02 -10.76 -10.36
CA TRP A 237 6.85 -11.81 -11.35
C TRP A 237 5.40 -12.02 -11.80
N PRO A 238 5.10 -12.20 -13.10
CA PRO A 238 5.97 -12.04 -14.26
C PRO A 238 5.69 -10.71 -15.00
N ALA A 239 5.73 -9.57 -14.30
CA ALA A 239 5.41 -8.27 -14.89
C ALA A 239 6.23 -8.01 -16.17
N ASP A 240 5.55 -7.61 -17.24
CA ASP A 240 6.17 -7.16 -18.48
C ASP A 240 6.46 -5.67 -18.40
N TRP A 241 7.74 -5.29 -18.43
CA TRP A 241 8.15 -3.91 -18.22
C TRP A 241 7.66 -2.93 -19.29
N PRO A 242 7.80 -3.22 -20.61
CA PRO A 242 7.27 -2.33 -21.64
C PRO A 242 5.79 -2.05 -21.48
N THR A 243 4.97 -3.10 -21.32
CA THR A 243 3.52 -2.99 -21.13
C THR A 243 3.17 -2.18 -19.88
N LEU A 244 3.89 -2.42 -18.76
CA LEU A 244 3.66 -1.68 -17.53
C LEU A 244 3.90 -0.18 -17.73
N ILE A 245 5.02 0.20 -18.35
CA ILE A 245 5.37 1.62 -18.56
C ILE A 245 4.44 2.29 -19.57
N GLU A 246 4.02 1.60 -20.61
CA GLU A 246 3.01 2.09 -21.54
C GLU A 246 1.68 2.35 -20.84
N ASN A 247 1.19 1.40 -20.06
CA ASN A 247 -0.03 1.57 -19.26
C ASN A 247 0.07 2.77 -18.29
N VAL A 248 1.22 2.95 -17.62
CA VAL A 248 1.42 4.11 -16.74
C VAL A 248 1.36 5.42 -17.53
N LYS A 249 1.96 5.49 -18.72
CA LYS A 249 1.87 6.67 -19.59
C LYS A 249 0.42 6.93 -20.04
N GLU A 250 -0.33 5.89 -20.36
CA GLU A 250 -1.76 6.03 -20.68
C GLU A 250 -2.56 6.54 -19.47
N LEU A 251 -2.31 6.03 -18.26
CA LEU A 251 -2.96 6.53 -17.05
C LEU A 251 -2.66 8.04 -16.82
N HIS A 252 -1.47 8.52 -17.18
CA HIS A 252 -1.15 9.95 -17.13
C HIS A 252 -1.98 10.82 -18.08
N THR A 253 -2.59 10.24 -19.12
CA THR A 253 -3.54 10.96 -19.98
C THR A 253 -4.92 11.14 -19.33
N ILE A 254 -5.23 10.30 -18.35
CA ILE A 254 -6.51 10.30 -17.63
C ILE A 254 -6.43 11.17 -16.37
N THR A 255 -5.32 11.07 -15.63
CA THR A 255 -5.13 11.84 -14.39
C THR A 255 -3.69 12.26 -14.18
N GLN A 256 -3.49 13.44 -13.59
CA GLN A 256 -2.16 13.91 -13.16
C GLN A 256 -1.80 13.44 -11.73
N ARG A 257 -2.74 12.82 -11.01
CA ARG A 257 -2.54 12.33 -9.64
C ARG A 257 -2.05 10.89 -9.65
N ILE A 258 -0.81 10.70 -10.13
CA ILE A 258 -0.14 9.39 -10.13
C ILE A 258 1.05 9.43 -9.19
N SER A 259 1.15 8.40 -8.36
CA SER A 259 2.27 8.16 -7.45
C SER A 259 2.91 6.80 -7.74
N PHE A 260 4.22 6.71 -7.60
CA PHE A 260 4.98 5.47 -7.69
C PHE A 260 5.27 4.94 -6.29
N ASN A 261 4.68 3.82 -5.93
CA ASN A 261 4.96 3.15 -4.67
C ASN A 261 6.05 2.11 -4.86
N VAL A 262 7.17 2.32 -4.18
CA VAL A 262 8.32 1.41 -4.18
C VAL A 262 8.38 0.71 -2.83
N THR A 263 8.27 -0.61 -2.84
CA THR A 263 8.42 -1.43 -1.63
C THR A 263 9.89 -1.80 -1.46
N VAL A 264 10.57 -1.09 -0.58
CA VAL A 264 12.00 -1.28 -0.32
C VAL A 264 12.23 -2.58 0.47
N SER A 265 13.10 -3.42 -0.04
CA SER A 265 13.33 -4.78 0.42
C SER A 265 14.78 -5.21 0.19
N ILE A 266 15.13 -6.41 0.59
CA ILE A 266 16.44 -7.02 0.32
C ILE A 266 16.78 -7.06 -1.18
N TRP A 267 15.78 -7.21 -2.06
CA TRP A 267 15.99 -7.33 -3.51
C TRP A 267 16.38 -6.02 -4.20
N ASN A 268 15.98 -4.87 -3.66
CA ASN A 268 16.14 -3.59 -4.38
C ASN A 268 16.89 -2.50 -3.62
N ILE A 269 17.23 -2.68 -2.34
CA ILE A 269 17.88 -1.64 -1.52
C ILE A 269 19.19 -1.10 -2.11
N ALA A 270 19.89 -1.90 -2.90
CA ALA A 270 21.14 -1.53 -3.55
C ALA A 270 20.97 -1.05 -5.01
N ARG A 271 19.73 -0.84 -5.50
CA ARG A 271 19.40 -0.49 -6.89
C ARG A 271 18.29 0.55 -7.02
N LEU A 272 17.94 1.21 -5.93
CA LEU A 272 16.86 2.22 -5.94
C LEU A 272 17.23 3.44 -6.78
N SER A 273 18.49 3.84 -6.81
CA SER A 273 18.94 5.01 -7.57
C SER A 273 18.68 4.88 -9.08
N GLU A 274 18.79 3.68 -9.63
CA GLU A 274 18.50 3.38 -11.04
C GLU A 274 17.02 3.60 -11.35
N LEU A 275 16.12 3.08 -10.49
CA LEU A 275 14.68 3.26 -10.62
C LEU A 275 14.28 4.73 -10.50
N ILE A 276 14.82 5.45 -9.51
CA ILE A 276 14.54 6.88 -9.32
C ILE A 276 14.97 7.70 -10.53
N LYS A 277 16.16 7.43 -11.06
CA LYS A 277 16.66 8.05 -12.29
C LYS A 277 15.75 7.79 -13.48
N PHE A 278 15.26 6.56 -13.62
CA PHE A 278 14.30 6.21 -14.68
C PHE A 278 12.99 7.01 -14.52
N PHE A 279 12.41 7.10 -13.32
CA PHE A 279 11.19 7.88 -13.10
C PHE A 279 11.38 9.35 -13.48
N GLU A 280 12.49 9.97 -13.07
CA GLU A 280 12.80 11.37 -13.36
C GLU A 280 13.10 11.65 -14.84
N ALA A 281 13.57 10.64 -15.58
CA ALA A 281 13.79 10.75 -17.02
C ALA A 281 12.50 10.54 -17.83
N THR A 282 11.54 9.78 -17.29
CA THR A 282 10.35 9.34 -18.04
C THR A 282 9.11 10.17 -17.72
N PHE A 283 8.98 10.65 -16.47
CA PHE A 283 7.78 11.35 -15.98
C PHE A 283 8.13 12.75 -15.46
N ASP A 284 7.26 13.73 -15.74
CA ASP A 284 7.44 15.07 -15.17
C ASP A 284 7.08 15.06 -13.68
N ARG A 285 8.04 15.49 -12.83
CA ARG A 285 7.88 15.61 -11.37
C ARG A 285 7.23 14.40 -10.71
N PRO A 286 7.79 13.19 -10.85
CA PRO A 286 7.18 11.97 -10.33
C PRO A 286 7.03 12.05 -8.80
N THR A 287 5.84 11.69 -8.30
CA THR A 287 5.60 11.50 -6.87
C THR A 287 6.03 10.09 -6.49
N ILE A 288 7.08 9.96 -5.69
CA ILE A 288 7.67 8.67 -5.32
C ILE A 288 7.46 8.42 -3.83
N LEU A 289 6.87 7.28 -3.51
CA LEU A 289 6.60 6.80 -2.17
C LEU A 289 7.52 5.61 -1.87
N LEU A 290 8.37 5.73 -0.84
CA LEU A 290 9.22 4.63 -0.39
C LEU A 290 8.61 4.01 0.87
N ASN A 291 8.18 2.77 0.78
CA ASN A 291 7.70 1.97 1.90
C ASN A 291 8.60 0.75 2.07
N LYS A 292 8.90 0.33 3.30
CA LYS A 292 9.74 -0.84 3.52
C LYS A 292 8.92 -2.10 3.82
N VAL A 293 9.44 -3.25 3.43
CA VAL A 293 8.92 -4.55 3.89
C VAL A 293 9.12 -4.65 5.39
N MET A 294 8.02 -4.91 6.11
CA MET A 294 8.03 -5.06 7.57
C MET A 294 8.02 -6.53 8.00
N PHE A 295 7.48 -7.40 7.18
CA PHE A 295 7.35 -8.83 7.43
C PHE A 295 7.26 -9.59 6.10
N PRO A 296 7.87 -10.78 5.99
CA PRO A 296 8.68 -11.47 7.00
C PRO A 296 10.11 -10.88 7.11
N PRO A 297 10.84 -11.18 8.22
CA PRO A 297 12.18 -10.60 8.48
C PRO A 297 13.19 -10.81 7.37
N GLU A 298 13.23 -12.00 6.78
CA GLU A 298 14.16 -12.38 5.71
C GLU A 298 14.02 -11.55 4.44
N GLN A 299 12.88 -10.86 4.23
CA GLN A 299 12.65 -10.01 3.07
C GLN A 299 12.95 -8.53 3.33
N ARG A 300 13.28 -8.18 4.57
CA ARG A 300 13.56 -6.79 4.93
C ARG A 300 14.85 -6.29 4.32
N LEU A 301 14.95 -4.99 4.14
CA LEU A 301 16.17 -4.35 3.65
C LEU A 301 17.36 -4.54 4.60
N GLU A 302 17.10 -4.69 5.90
CA GLU A 302 18.12 -4.90 6.94
C GLU A 302 18.83 -6.26 6.81
N THR A 303 18.21 -7.22 6.11
CA THR A 303 18.80 -8.54 5.81
C THR A 303 19.84 -8.47 4.69
N PHE A 304 19.89 -7.38 3.91
CA PHE A 304 20.92 -7.18 2.88
C PHE A 304 22.29 -6.96 3.51
N PRO A 305 23.28 -7.85 3.27
CA PRO A 305 24.51 -7.88 4.08
C PRO A 305 25.53 -6.83 3.67
N PHE A 306 25.51 -6.35 2.44
CA PHE A 306 26.52 -5.43 1.90
C PHE A 306 26.10 -3.96 2.11
N LYS A 307 26.11 -3.52 3.37
CA LYS A 307 25.67 -2.17 3.77
C LYS A 307 26.31 -1.05 2.95
N ALA A 308 27.63 -1.14 2.69
CA ALA A 308 28.33 -0.11 1.92
C ALA A 308 27.76 0.05 0.51
N VAL A 309 27.34 -1.06 -0.12
CA VAL A 309 26.70 -1.03 -1.46
C VAL A 309 25.33 -0.36 -1.40
N ALA A 310 24.50 -0.74 -0.42
CA ALA A 310 23.18 -0.14 -0.22
C ALA A 310 23.28 1.36 0.10
N ILE A 311 24.18 1.75 1.01
CA ILE A 311 24.41 3.16 1.36
C ILE A 311 24.89 3.94 0.15
N ALA A 312 25.84 3.40 -0.62
CA ALA A 312 26.33 4.07 -1.82
C ALA A 312 25.22 4.31 -2.87
N ASP A 313 24.29 3.37 -3.00
CA ASP A 313 23.13 3.53 -3.89
C ASP A 313 22.16 4.60 -3.37
N LEU A 314 21.83 4.59 -2.07
CA LEU A 314 20.98 5.59 -1.45
C LEU A 314 21.61 7.01 -1.49
N GLU A 315 22.92 7.13 -1.33
CA GLU A 315 23.64 8.42 -1.46
C GLU A 315 23.56 8.99 -2.89
N ARG A 316 23.54 8.12 -3.93
CA ARG A 316 23.30 8.58 -5.31
C ARG A 316 21.90 9.22 -5.46
N ILE A 317 20.89 8.74 -4.73
CA ILE A 317 19.53 9.31 -4.76
C ILE A 317 19.53 10.75 -4.24
N LYS A 318 20.44 11.15 -3.34
CA LYS A 318 20.54 12.54 -2.87
C LYS A 318 20.85 13.55 -3.99
N GLN A 319 21.36 13.09 -5.12
CA GLN A 319 21.61 13.93 -6.29
C GLN A 319 20.37 14.12 -7.17
N SER A 320 19.31 13.35 -6.94
CA SER A 320 18.08 13.38 -7.73
C SER A 320 17.28 14.68 -7.52
N LYS A 321 16.45 15.03 -8.51
CA LYS A 321 15.52 16.17 -8.41
C LYS A 321 14.50 15.93 -7.30
N SER A 322 13.94 14.71 -7.22
CA SER A 322 12.94 14.31 -6.21
C SER A 322 13.45 14.52 -4.78
N TYR A 323 14.70 14.16 -4.50
CA TYR A 323 15.31 14.39 -3.19
C TYR A 323 15.43 15.88 -2.86
N ARG A 324 15.81 16.71 -3.85
CA ARG A 324 16.00 18.16 -3.65
C ARG A 324 14.70 18.90 -3.37
N ILE A 325 13.63 18.56 -4.10
CA ILE A 325 12.36 19.32 -4.07
C ILE A 325 11.30 18.74 -3.14
N ASN A 326 11.31 17.42 -2.88
CA ASN A 326 10.28 16.75 -2.08
C ASN A 326 10.81 16.43 -0.67
N ARG A 327 10.36 17.21 0.32
CA ARG A 327 10.77 17.03 1.73
C ARG A 327 10.43 15.64 2.28
N SER A 328 9.25 15.10 1.96
CA SER A 328 8.82 13.78 2.44
C SER A 328 9.70 12.68 1.86
N PHE A 329 9.99 12.73 0.56
CA PHE A 329 10.88 11.79 -0.09
C PHE A 329 12.29 11.85 0.48
N ARG A 330 12.85 13.06 0.66
CA ARG A 330 14.16 13.30 1.31
C ARG A 330 14.23 12.65 2.68
N SER A 331 13.28 12.97 3.56
CA SER A 331 13.23 12.41 4.91
C SER A 331 13.19 10.89 4.89
N LYS A 332 12.53 10.29 3.90
CA LYS A 332 12.45 8.84 3.78
C LYS A 332 13.76 8.22 3.30
N VAL A 333 14.47 8.85 2.37
CA VAL A 333 15.80 8.40 1.93
C VAL A 333 16.80 8.47 3.09
N ASP A 334 16.81 9.58 3.84
CA ASP A 334 17.70 9.74 5.01
C ASP A 334 17.39 8.71 6.10
N TYR A 335 16.09 8.42 6.32
CA TYR A 335 15.65 7.36 7.21
C TYR A 335 16.18 5.98 6.77
N LEU A 336 16.07 5.64 5.47
CA LEU A 336 16.58 4.36 4.95
C LEU A 336 18.10 4.23 5.12
N ILE A 337 18.85 5.31 4.92
CA ILE A 337 20.31 5.31 5.15
C ILE A 337 20.61 4.99 6.62
N ASN A 338 19.93 5.64 7.57
CA ASN A 338 20.09 5.37 8.99
C ASN A 338 19.74 3.92 9.36
N GLU A 339 18.64 3.38 8.82
CA GLU A 339 18.24 1.99 9.04
C GLU A 339 19.33 1.02 8.57
N VAL A 340 19.85 1.20 7.35
CA VAL A 340 20.92 0.36 6.82
C VAL A 340 22.20 0.51 7.64
N GLN A 341 22.57 1.71 8.08
CA GLN A 341 23.76 1.94 8.90
C GLN A 341 23.70 1.22 10.25
N GLN A 342 22.52 1.24 10.88
CA GLN A 342 22.29 0.67 12.21
C GLN A 342 21.96 -0.82 12.17
N SER A 343 21.54 -1.38 11.01
CA SER A 343 21.20 -2.78 10.91
C SER A 343 22.39 -3.68 11.27
N LEU A 344 22.13 -4.85 11.81
CA LEU A 344 23.13 -5.92 11.98
C LEU A 344 22.87 -7.00 10.93
N VAL A 345 23.92 -7.62 10.42
CA VAL A 345 23.79 -8.73 9.48
C VAL A 345 23.16 -9.91 10.22
N ASP A 346 21.96 -10.30 9.79
CA ASP A 346 21.21 -11.45 10.32
C ASP A 346 21.42 -12.65 9.39
N LEU A 347 22.44 -13.47 9.66
CA LEU A 347 22.74 -14.64 8.85
C LEU A 347 21.61 -15.68 8.86
N PRO A 348 20.94 -15.98 9.98
CA PRO A 348 19.72 -16.80 9.98
C PRO A 348 18.62 -16.29 9.05
N ALA A 349 18.33 -14.99 9.06
CA ALA A 349 17.36 -14.41 8.15
C ALA A 349 17.84 -14.48 6.68
N LEU A 350 19.12 -14.22 6.44
CA LEU A 350 19.72 -14.35 5.11
C LEU A 350 19.65 -15.78 4.56
N LYS A 351 19.86 -16.79 5.41
CA LYS A 351 19.69 -18.19 5.02
C LYS A 351 18.26 -18.49 4.62
N LYS A 352 17.27 -18.06 5.42
CA LYS A 352 15.84 -18.21 5.10
C LYS A 352 15.47 -17.47 3.81
N PHE A 353 16.06 -16.30 3.59
CA PHE A 353 15.89 -15.58 2.33
C PHE A 353 16.27 -16.42 1.13
N PHE A 354 17.46 -17.05 1.15
CA PHE A 354 17.90 -17.89 0.02
C PHE A 354 17.03 -19.13 -0.14
N GLU A 355 16.64 -19.80 0.95
CA GLU A 355 15.71 -20.93 0.92
C GLU A 355 14.39 -20.55 0.24
N TYR A 356 13.81 -19.41 0.61
CA TYR A 356 12.58 -18.86 0.01
C TYR A 356 12.79 -18.49 -1.45
N ASN A 357 13.85 -17.74 -1.73
CA ASN A 357 14.13 -17.21 -3.06
C ASN A 357 14.44 -18.32 -4.07
N ASP A 358 15.23 -19.33 -3.68
CA ASP A 358 15.61 -20.45 -4.52
C ASP A 358 14.42 -21.33 -4.90
N ALA A 359 13.48 -21.54 -3.98
CA ALA A 359 12.27 -22.28 -4.27
C ALA A 359 11.40 -21.57 -5.32
N LEU A 360 11.28 -20.23 -5.22
CA LEU A 360 10.60 -19.43 -6.24
C LEU A 360 11.37 -19.40 -7.57
N ASP A 361 12.69 -19.29 -7.53
CA ASP A 361 13.54 -19.31 -8.72
C ASP A 361 13.40 -20.64 -9.47
N GLN A 362 13.42 -21.76 -8.75
CA GLN A 362 13.18 -23.08 -9.32
C GLN A 362 11.80 -23.20 -9.95
N SER A 363 10.75 -22.74 -9.26
CA SER A 363 9.38 -22.74 -9.77
C SER A 363 9.22 -21.93 -11.06
N ARG A 364 9.97 -20.83 -11.18
CA ARG A 364 9.88 -19.85 -12.27
C ARG A 364 10.91 -20.05 -13.38
N GLY A 365 11.85 -20.97 -13.21
CA GLY A 365 12.94 -21.22 -14.17
C GLY A 365 13.88 -20.01 -14.34
N VAL A 366 14.13 -19.26 -13.27
CA VAL A 366 15.00 -18.07 -13.25
C VAL A 366 16.10 -18.22 -12.18
N ARG A 367 17.10 -17.34 -12.16
CA ARG A 367 18.17 -17.35 -11.15
C ARG A 367 18.41 -15.93 -10.64
N LEU A 368 18.56 -15.77 -9.33
CA LEU A 368 18.88 -14.47 -8.70
C LEU A 368 20.09 -13.79 -9.34
N ALA A 369 21.13 -14.57 -9.66
CA ALA A 369 22.38 -14.08 -10.26
C ALA A 369 22.17 -13.33 -11.59
N ASP A 370 21.13 -13.67 -12.36
CA ASP A 370 20.86 -13.05 -13.66
C ASP A 370 20.21 -11.67 -13.51
N TYR A 371 19.65 -11.35 -12.33
CA TYR A 371 18.91 -10.12 -12.06
C TYR A 371 19.57 -9.23 -11.02
N ILE A 372 20.07 -9.81 -9.93
CA ILE A 372 20.65 -9.10 -8.78
C ILE A 372 21.94 -9.79 -8.34
N PRO A 373 23.01 -9.76 -9.18
CA PRO A 373 24.25 -10.50 -8.92
C PRO A 373 24.94 -10.10 -7.61
N GLU A 374 24.82 -8.84 -7.19
CA GLU A 374 25.36 -8.37 -5.91
C GLU A 374 24.71 -9.09 -4.71
N LEU A 375 23.43 -9.43 -4.78
CA LEU A 375 22.75 -10.18 -3.73
C LEU A 375 23.12 -11.67 -3.78
N GLU A 376 23.34 -12.25 -4.96
CA GLU A 376 23.83 -13.62 -5.10
C GLU A 376 25.19 -13.81 -4.41
N HIS A 377 26.08 -12.82 -4.46
CA HIS A 377 27.37 -12.88 -3.75
C HIS A 377 27.21 -13.10 -2.23
N ALA A 378 26.07 -12.69 -1.66
CA ALA A 378 25.79 -12.90 -0.23
C ALA A 378 25.63 -14.37 0.15
N ARG A 379 25.43 -15.27 -0.81
CA ARG A 379 25.32 -16.70 -0.57
C ARG A 379 26.58 -17.28 0.08
N ALA A 380 27.75 -16.75 -0.24
CA ALA A 380 29.02 -17.16 0.37
C ALA A 380 29.09 -16.88 1.88
N LEU A 381 28.25 -16.01 2.43
CA LEU A 381 28.22 -15.69 3.86
C LEU A 381 27.48 -16.74 4.70
N ILE A 382 26.72 -17.63 4.07
CA ILE A 382 25.87 -18.62 4.74
C ILE A 382 26.30 -20.09 4.45
N GLN A 383 27.33 -20.25 3.63
CA GLN A 383 28.02 -21.54 3.41
C GLN A 383 29.05 -21.77 4.50
#